data_6a1cbf325460b7ecd6563e6e25c0415e
#
_entry.id   6a1cbf325460b7ecd6563e6e25c0415e
#
_cell.length_a   1.000
_cell.length_b   1.000
_cell.length_c   1.000
_cell.angle_alpha   90.00
_cell.angle_beta   90.00
_cell.angle_gamma   90.00
#
_symmetry.space_group_name_H-M   'P 1'
#
loop_
_entity.id
_entity.type
_entity.pdbx_description
1 polymer ?
#
loop_
_entity_poly.entity_id
_entity_poly.type
_entity_poly.pdbx_seq_one_letter_code
_entity_poly.pdbx_strand_id
1 'polypeptide(L)'
;MSDTTIAIRSEETKPDYAEQSGAVNLASPRLGANLLEVSDEFFGSRTRMLEDAPPVFYPDRYDDHGKWMDGWETRRRRDGGNDYCILQLGAKGTIAGFDLNTRFFTGNHPPRAKIEATLTDDIPTNTTEWFELVPESDIAPDSQNQFPVTD
;
A
#
# COMPACT_ATOMS: atom_id res chain seq x y z
N MET A 1 -25.19 -10.41 -25.32
CA MET A 1 -24.61 -11.21 -24.23
C MET A 1 -24.20 -10.27 -23.13
N SER A 2 -24.81 -10.35 -22.00
CA SER A 2 -24.47 -9.51 -20.89
C SER A 2 -23.27 -10.12 -20.15
N ASP A 3 -22.17 -9.38 -20.11
CA ASP A 3 -21.06 -9.73 -19.23
C ASP A 3 -21.49 -9.49 -17.79
N THR A 4 -21.70 -10.59 -17.06
CA THR A 4 -21.93 -10.47 -15.63
C THR A 4 -20.58 -10.46 -14.93
N THR A 5 -20.07 -9.27 -14.69
CA THR A 5 -18.84 -9.13 -13.90
C THR A 5 -19.20 -9.15 -12.41
N ILE A 6 -18.73 -10.16 -11.72
CA ILE A 6 -18.91 -10.26 -10.26
C ILE A 6 -17.77 -9.51 -9.61
N ALA A 7 -18.11 -8.50 -8.82
CA ALA A 7 -17.15 -7.75 -8.02
C ALA A 7 -17.41 -8.01 -6.54
N ILE A 8 -16.36 -8.36 -5.81
CA ILE A 8 -16.43 -8.55 -4.37
C ILE A 8 -15.67 -7.40 -3.71
N ARG A 9 -16.34 -6.61 -2.88
CA ARG A 9 -15.72 -5.50 -2.17
C ARG A 9 -15.51 -5.86 -0.71
N SER A 10 -14.38 -5.41 -0.16
CA SER A 10 -14.12 -5.58 1.27
C SER A 10 -14.88 -4.53 2.07
N GLU A 11 -15.21 -4.88 3.31
CA GLU A 11 -15.65 -3.92 4.31
C GLU A 11 -14.42 -3.45 5.08
N GLU A 12 -14.19 -2.14 5.05
CA GLU A 12 -13.02 -1.53 5.66
C GLU A 12 -13.41 -0.80 6.95
N THR A 13 -12.54 -0.90 7.95
CA THR A 13 -12.71 -0.24 9.24
C THR A 13 -11.69 0.89 9.37
N LYS A 14 -12.16 2.09 9.70
CA LYS A 14 -11.26 3.20 9.97
C LYS A 14 -10.47 2.92 11.25
N PRO A 15 -9.13 3.07 11.24
CA PRO A 15 -8.32 2.81 12.43
C PRO A 15 -8.66 3.77 13.58
N ASP A 16 -8.56 3.28 14.81
CA ASP A 16 -8.83 4.08 16.00
C ASP A 16 -7.98 5.35 16.06
N TYR A 17 -6.69 5.26 15.70
CA TYR A 17 -5.81 6.43 15.69
C TYR A 17 -6.30 7.50 14.73
N ALA A 18 -6.93 7.11 13.62
CA ALA A 18 -7.48 8.06 12.65
C ALA A 18 -8.78 8.69 13.14
N GLU A 19 -9.64 7.92 13.80
CA GLU A 19 -10.89 8.42 14.35
C GLU A 19 -10.65 9.43 15.47
N GLN A 20 -9.75 9.11 16.39
CA GLN A 20 -9.46 9.94 17.56
C GLN A 20 -8.78 11.26 17.20
N SER A 21 -7.93 11.25 16.18
CA SER A 21 -7.17 12.44 15.77
C SER A 21 -7.86 13.27 14.71
N GLY A 22 -8.91 12.75 14.08
CA GLY A 22 -9.51 13.37 12.90
C GLY A 22 -8.59 13.33 11.69
N ALA A 23 -7.65 12.41 11.66
CA ALA A 23 -6.64 12.33 10.62
C ALA A 23 -7.26 12.03 9.25
N VAL A 24 -6.65 12.58 8.21
CA VAL A 24 -6.98 12.31 6.82
C VAL A 24 -5.92 11.40 6.20
N ASN A 25 -6.27 10.72 5.11
CA ASN A 25 -5.32 9.87 4.41
C ASN A 25 -4.38 10.71 3.54
N LEU A 26 -3.16 10.96 4.03
CA LEU A 26 -2.15 11.73 3.30
C LEU A 26 -1.62 11.00 2.07
N ALA A 27 -1.87 9.70 1.96
CA ALA A 27 -1.50 8.91 0.78
C ALA A 27 -2.57 8.93 -0.31
N SER A 28 -3.65 9.69 -0.13
CA SER A 28 -4.72 9.79 -1.12
C SER A 28 -4.26 10.51 -2.38
N PRO A 29 -4.54 9.95 -3.58
CA PRO A 29 -4.28 10.64 -4.84
C PRO A 29 -5.04 11.97 -4.95
N ARG A 30 -6.16 12.10 -4.28
CA ARG A 30 -6.95 13.35 -4.25
C ARG A 30 -6.19 14.50 -3.63
N LEU A 31 -5.25 14.21 -2.72
CA LEU A 31 -4.38 15.21 -2.12
C LEU A 31 -3.11 15.43 -2.92
N GLY A 32 -2.91 14.67 -3.99
CA GLY A 32 -1.71 14.76 -4.81
C GLY A 32 -0.63 13.74 -4.46
N ALA A 33 -0.94 12.76 -3.61
CA ALA A 33 0.01 11.70 -3.31
C ALA A 33 0.29 10.86 -4.54
N ASN A 34 1.54 10.41 -4.69
CA ASN A 34 1.92 9.53 -5.78
C ASN A 34 3.12 8.68 -5.42
N LEU A 35 3.31 7.60 -6.17
CA LEU A 35 4.46 6.71 -6.02
C LEU A 35 5.55 7.14 -6.98
N LEU A 36 6.67 7.58 -6.42
CA LEU A 36 7.81 8.08 -7.18
C LEU A 36 8.65 6.94 -7.76
N GLU A 37 8.78 5.83 -7.02
CA GLU A 37 9.61 4.72 -7.41
C GLU A 37 9.07 3.42 -6.80
N VAL A 38 9.16 2.33 -7.56
CA VAL A 38 8.91 0.97 -7.07
C VAL A 38 10.02 0.05 -7.60
N SER A 39 10.36 -0.97 -6.84
CA SER A 39 11.36 -1.95 -7.24
C SER A 39 10.87 -2.88 -8.34
N ASP A 40 9.58 -3.24 -8.32
CA ASP A 40 8.94 -4.12 -9.30
C ASP A 40 7.42 -3.90 -9.24
N GLU A 41 6.75 -3.99 -10.37
CA GLU A 41 5.28 -3.90 -10.45
C GLU A 41 4.71 -4.81 -11.54
N PHE A 42 5.40 -5.92 -11.80
CA PHE A 42 5.06 -6.79 -12.92
C PHE A 42 3.62 -7.32 -12.86
N PHE A 43 3.16 -7.79 -11.70
CA PHE A 43 1.82 -8.36 -11.55
C PHE A 43 0.74 -7.34 -11.19
N GLY A 44 1.10 -6.23 -10.59
CA GLY A 44 0.15 -5.20 -10.22
C GLY A 44 0.79 -3.82 -10.18
N SER A 45 0.24 -2.89 -10.95
CA SER A 45 0.76 -1.53 -11.05
C SER A 45 0.71 -0.81 -9.71
N ARG A 46 1.75 0.00 -9.46
CA ARG A 46 1.80 0.91 -8.29
C ARG A 46 0.56 1.81 -8.17
N THR A 47 -0.04 2.18 -9.30
CA THR A 47 -1.20 3.08 -9.31
C THR A 47 -2.41 2.51 -8.58
N ARG A 48 -2.50 1.18 -8.44
CA ARG A 48 -3.61 0.53 -7.73
C ARG A 48 -3.46 0.60 -6.21
N MET A 49 -2.27 0.88 -5.69
CA MET A 49 -2.01 0.84 -4.26
C MET A 49 -2.65 1.99 -3.48
N LEU A 50 -2.78 3.16 -4.10
CA LEU A 50 -3.22 4.38 -3.42
C LEU A 50 -4.68 4.75 -3.67
N GLU A 51 -5.47 3.90 -4.30
CA GLU A 51 -6.87 4.20 -4.57
C GLU A 51 -7.66 4.41 -3.27
N ASP A 52 -8.53 5.43 -3.25
CA ASP A 52 -9.33 5.77 -2.07
C ASP A 52 -10.46 4.78 -1.81
N ALA A 53 -10.95 4.11 -2.85
CA ALA A 53 -12.04 3.15 -2.73
C ALA A 53 -11.58 1.90 -1.98
N PRO A 54 -12.49 1.23 -1.23
CA PRO A 54 -12.17 -0.05 -0.63
C PRO A 54 -11.71 -1.07 -1.68
N PRO A 55 -10.80 -1.99 -1.35
CA PRO A 55 -10.32 -2.99 -2.28
C PRO A 55 -11.45 -3.81 -2.89
N VAL A 56 -11.28 -4.19 -4.15
CA VAL A 56 -12.24 -4.97 -4.91
C VAL A 56 -11.56 -6.20 -5.49
N PHE A 57 -12.30 -7.31 -5.53
CA PHE A 57 -11.83 -8.55 -6.12
C PHE A 57 -12.79 -9.00 -7.23
N TYR A 58 -12.20 -9.32 -8.38
CA TYR A 58 -12.94 -9.86 -9.52
C TYR A 58 -12.44 -11.30 -9.75
N PRO A 59 -13.19 -12.33 -9.32
CA PRO A 59 -12.72 -13.72 -9.40
C PRO A 59 -12.28 -14.18 -10.80
N ASP A 60 -12.89 -13.63 -11.85
CA ASP A 60 -12.68 -14.07 -13.22
C ASP A 60 -11.86 -13.09 -14.06
N ARG A 61 -11.24 -12.07 -13.43
CA ARG A 61 -10.45 -11.08 -14.18
C ARG A 61 -8.98 -11.45 -14.24
N TYR A 62 -8.44 -11.42 -15.45
CA TYR A 62 -7.04 -11.65 -15.74
C TYR A 62 -6.54 -10.56 -16.70
N ASP A 63 -5.26 -10.25 -16.64
CA ASP A 63 -4.59 -9.38 -17.62
C ASP A 63 -3.39 -10.13 -18.23
N ASP A 64 -2.56 -9.43 -19.01
CA ASP A 64 -1.42 -10.04 -19.69
C ASP A 64 -0.36 -10.60 -18.72
N HIS A 65 -0.41 -10.23 -17.46
CA HIS A 65 0.55 -10.66 -16.44
C HIS A 65 -0.01 -11.71 -15.48
N GLY A 66 -1.29 -12.08 -15.62
CA GLY A 66 -1.94 -13.10 -14.80
C GLY A 66 -3.22 -12.61 -14.15
N LYS A 67 -3.53 -13.14 -12.97
CA LYS A 67 -4.73 -12.78 -12.24
C LYS A 67 -4.69 -11.32 -11.80
N TRP A 68 -5.75 -10.59 -12.11
CA TRP A 68 -5.85 -9.19 -11.70
C TRP A 68 -6.13 -9.07 -10.19
N MET A 69 -5.32 -8.26 -9.52
CA MET A 69 -5.47 -7.92 -8.10
C MET A 69 -5.56 -6.41 -7.94
N ASP A 70 -6.35 -5.96 -6.98
CA ASP A 70 -6.52 -4.54 -6.69
C ASP A 70 -5.43 -4.08 -5.72
N GLY A 71 -4.24 -3.87 -6.24
CA GLY A 71 -3.10 -3.42 -5.46
C GLY A 71 -1.78 -3.55 -6.21
N TRP A 72 -0.74 -3.07 -5.56
CA TRP A 72 0.62 -3.22 -6.06
C TRP A 72 1.08 -4.66 -5.81
N GLU A 73 1.58 -5.31 -6.85
CA GLU A 73 2.05 -6.68 -6.76
C GLU A 73 3.35 -6.86 -7.54
N THR A 74 4.38 -7.35 -6.85
CA THR A 74 5.70 -7.62 -7.42
C THR A 74 5.83 -9.08 -7.83
N ARG A 75 6.84 -9.36 -8.66
CA ARG A 75 7.29 -10.73 -8.85
C ARG A 75 7.87 -11.23 -7.54
N ARG A 76 7.84 -12.55 -7.36
CA ARG A 76 8.45 -13.16 -6.18
C ARG A 76 9.97 -12.94 -6.21
N ARG A 77 10.48 -12.33 -5.15
CA ARG A 77 11.91 -12.10 -5.02
C ARG A 77 12.57 -13.33 -4.38
N ARG A 78 13.57 -13.87 -5.08
CA ARG A 78 14.25 -15.11 -4.65
C ARG A 78 15.72 -14.89 -4.28
N ASP A 79 16.20 -13.65 -4.29
CA ASP A 79 17.59 -13.30 -4.05
C ASP A 79 17.89 -12.91 -2.60
N GLY A 80 16.90 -13.05 -1.71
CA GLY A 80 17.05 -12.68 -0.30
C GLY A 80 16.89 -11.19 -0.03
N GLY A 81 16.71 -10.37 -1.07
CA GLY A 81 16.46 -8.93 -0.92
C GLY A 81 15.01 -8.63 -0.59
N ASN A 82 14.66 -7.36 -0.61
CA ASN A 82 13.31 -6.89 -0.37
C ASN A 82 12.85 -5.98 -1.48
N ASP A 83 11.54 -5.95 -1.72
CA ASP A 83 10.92 -4.97 -2.59
C ASP A 83 10.64 -3.69 -1.82
N TYR A 84 10.56 -2.58 -2.55
CA TYR A 84 10.30 -1.28 -1.93
C TYR A 84 9.52 -0.37 -2.87
N CYS A 85 8.89 0.64 -2.29
CA CYS A 85 8.35 1.77 -3.02
C CYS A 85 8.66 3.06 -2.27
N ILE A 86 8.75 4.15 -3.01
CA ILE A 86 8.90 5.49 -2.45
C ILE A 86 7.64 6.27 -2.78
N LEU A 87 6.93 6.68 -1.73
CA LEU A 87 5.66 7.37 -1.82
C LEU A 87 5.84 8.82 -1.39
N GLN A 88 5.40 9.74 -2.24
CA GLN A 88 5.27 11.15 -1.84
C GLN A 88 3.86 11.38 -1.30
N LEU A 89 3.77 11.82 -0.05
CA LEU A 89 2.49 12.19 0.55
C LEU A 89 1.94 13.46 -0.11
N GLY A 90 0.63 13.62 -0.10
CA GLY A 90 -0.02 14.77 -0.71
C GLY A 90 0.22 16.08 0.03
N ALA A 91 0.63 16.00 1.29
CA ALA A 91 0.93 17.17 2.10
C ALA A 91 1.90 16.79 3.21
N LYS A 92 2.63 17.77 3.69
CA LYS A 92 3.44 17.66 4.89
C LYS A 92 2.50 17.58 6.10
N GLY A 93 2.81 16.70 7.05
CA GLY A 93 1.97 16.56 8.23
C GLY A 93 2.55 15.61 9.26
N THR A 94 1.86 15.51 10.37
CA THR A 94 2.16 14.54 11.42
C THR A 94 1.45 13.22 11.09
N ILE A 95 2.18 12.13 11.18
CA ILE A 95 1.66 10.80 10.86
C ILE A 95 1.09 10.16 12.13
N ALA A 96 -0.20 9.85 12.11
CA ALA A 96 -0.87 9.17 13.22
C ALA A 96 -0.72 7.65 13.14
N GLY A 97 -0.56 7.11 11.94
CA GLY A 97 -0.40 5.67 11.74
C GLY A 97 -0.48 5.28 10.29
N PHE A 98 -0.38 3.97 10.05
CA PHE A 98 -0.47 3.38 8.71
C PHE A 98 -1.45 2.22 8.71
N ASP A 99 -2.14 2.06 7.59
CA ASP A 99 -2.93 0.88 7.29
C ASP A 99 -2.34 0.24 6.04
N LEU A 100 -1.67 -0.90 6.21
CA LEU A 100 -1.14 -1.69 5.10
C LEU A 100 -2.19 -2.75 4.77
N ASN A 101 -2.95 -2.49 3.73
CA ASN A 101 -4.10 -3.30 3.35
C ASN A 101 -3.68 -4.40 2.39
N THR A 102 -3.88 -5.66 2.81
CA THR A 102 -3.58 -6.85 2.00
C THR A 102 -4.87 -7.59 1.60
N ARG A 103 -6.02 -6.93 1.62
CA ARG A 103 -7.29 -7.56 1.27
C ARG A 103 -7.19 -8.29 -0.07
N PHE A 104 -7.68 -9.52 -0.09
CA PHE A 104 -7.67 -10.44 -1.22
C PHE A 104 -6.31 -11.03 -1.59
N PHE A 105 -5.22 -10.56 -0.98
CA PHE A 105 -3.90 -11.15 -1.12
C PHE A 105 -3.75 -12.25 -0.06
N THR A 106 -4.05 -13.49 -0.45
CA THR A 106 -4.11 -14.61 0.50
C THR A 106 -2.83 -15.43 0.58
N GLY A 107 -2.10 -15.53 -0.54
CA GLY A 107 -0.82 -16.25 -0.57
C GLY A 107 0.31 -15.44 -1.16
N ASN A 108 0.02 -14.27 -1.70
CA ASN A 108 0.96 -13.40 -2.39
C ASN A 108 1.20 -12.07 -1.65
N HIS A 109 0.83 -12.01 -0.38
CA HIS A 109 1.13 -10.86 0.46
C HIS A 109 2.59 -10.91 0.93
N PRO A 110 3.21 -9.75 1.25
CA PRO A 110 4.54 -9.76 1.84
C PRO A 110 4.49 -10.31 3.27
N PRO A 111 5.46 -11.13 3.69
CA PRO A 111 5.47 -11.66 5.06
C PRO A 111 5.74 -10.58 6.10
N ARG A 112 6.50 -9.55 5.76
CA ARG A 112 6.87 -8.45 6.66
C ARG A 112 7.01 -7.16 5.90
N ALA A 113 6.87 -6.04 6.62
CA ALA A 113 7.06 -4.71 6.07
C ALA A 113 7.70 -3.79 7.12
N LYS A 114 8.38 -2.78 6.61
CA LYS A 114 8.97 -1.69 7.39
C LYS A 114 8.62 -0.38 6.70
N ILE A 115 8.40 0.67 7.48
CA ILE A 115 8.09 1.99 6.91
C ILE A 115 9.09 3.00 7.45
N GLU A 116 9.74 3.70 6.53
CA GLU A 116 10.66 4.79 6.82
C GLU A 116 10.16 6.06 6.14
N ALA A 117 10.52 7.20 6.68
CA ALA A 117 10.11 8.49 6.15
C ALA A 117 11.27 9.46 6.10
N THR A 118 11.09 10.49 5.29
CA THR A 118 12.02 11.63 5.25
C THR A 118 11.25 12.89 4.89
N LEU A 119 11.79 14.03 5.29
CA LEU A 119 11.31 15.34 4.87
C LEU A 119 12.43 16.00 4.09
N THR A 120 12.22 16.19 2.80
CA THR A 120 13.25 16.75 1.90
C THR A 120 12.61 17.55 0.79
N ASP A 121 13.34 18.55 0.29
CA ASP A 121 12.94 19.32 -0.89
C ASP A 121 13.44 18.67 -2.18
N ASP A 122 14.30 17.67 -2.06
CA ASP A 122 14.84 16.93 -3.21
C ASP A 122 14.04 15.66 -3.47
N ILE A 123 14.19 15.08 -4.65
CA ILE A 123 13.62 13.77 -4.95
C ILE A 123 14.39 12.73 -4.12
N PRO A 124 13.72 12.03 -3.20
CA PRO A 124 14.43 11.06 -2.36
C PRO A 124 14.86 9.82 -3.13
N THR A 125 15.96 9.24 -2.68
CA THR A 125 16.52 8.00 -3.25
C THR A 125 16.87 7.06 -2.12
N ASN A 126 17.40 5.89 -2.44
CA ASN A 126 17.87 4.94 -1.44
C ASN A 126 19.10 5.44 -0.65
N THR A 127 19.78 6.49 -1.13
CA THR A 127 20.90 7.12 -0.40
C THR A 127 20.46 8.30 0.46
N THR A 128 19.20 8.71 0.39
CA THR A 128 18.63 9.73 1.27
C THR A 128 18.64 9.20 2.72
N GLU A 129 18.80 10.11 3.67
CA GLU A 129 18.72 9.75 5.08
C GLU A 129 17.25 9.57 5.49
N TRP A 130 16.90 8.33 5.83
CA TRP A 130 15.54 7.93 6.22
C TRP A 130 15.48 7.67 7.72
N PHE A 131 14.33 7.97 8.33
CA PHE A 131 14.08 7.61 9.73
C PHE A 131 12.92 6.62 9.81
N GLU A 132 13.01 5.69 10.76
CA GLU A 132 12.02 4.61 10.89
C GLU A 132 10.75 5.11 11.58
N LEU A 133 9.58 4.82 10.97
CA LEU A 133 8.27 5.07 11.58
C LEU A 133 7.61 3.77 12.03
N VAL A 134 7.73 2.71 11.26
CA VAL A 134 7.23 1.39 11.62
C VAL A 134 8.39 0.41 11.47
N PRO A 135 8.83 -0.22 12.55
CA PRO A 135 9.91 -1.22 12.47
C PRO A 135 9.43 -2.44 11.67
N GLU A 136 10.38 -3.26 11.21
CA GLU A 136 10.02 -4.47 10.47
C GLU A 136 9.01 -5.29 11.28
N SER A 137 7.85 -5.51 10.72
CA SER A 137 6.70 -6.11 11.38
C SER A 137 6.05 -7.15 10.50
N ASP A 138 5.47 -8.16 11.12
CA ASP A 138 4.74 -9.20 10.40
C ASP A 138 3.48 -8.62 9.77
N ILE A 139 3.19 -9.06 8.56
CA ILE A 139 2.00 -8.66 7.79
C ILE A 139 1.12 -9.89 7.61
N ALA A 140 -0.16 -9.76 7.96
CA ALA A 140 -1.14 -10.82 7.79
C ALA A 140 -1.75 -10.79 6.39
N PRO A 141 -2.14 -11.95 5.85
CA PRO A 141 -2.85 -12.00 4.57
C PRO A 141 -4.30 -11.51 4.72
N ASP A 142 -4.87 -11.05 3.63
CA ASP A 142 -6.29 -10.70 3.49
C ASP A 142 -6.83 -9.90 4.69
N SER A 143 -6.16 -8.79 5.01
CA SER A 143 -6.50 -8.01 6.21
C SER A 143 -6.03 -6.57 6.12
N GLN A 144 -6.55 -5.75 7.02
CA GLN A 144 -6.03 -4.43 7.30
C GLN A 144 -4.97 -4.56 8.39
N ASN A 145 -3.71 -4.21 8.05
CA ASN A 145 -2.60 -4.24 8.99
C ASN A 145 -2.36 -2.81 9.48
N GLN A 146 -2.85 -2.51 10.67
CA GLN A 146 -2.89 -1.15 11.20
C GLN A 146 -1.76 -0.93 12.20
N PHE A 147 -0.94 0.09 11.94
CA PHE A 147 0.22 0.41 12.75
C PHE A 147 0.12 1.86 13.23
N PRO A 148 -0.28 2.09 14.49
CA PRO A 148 -0.22 3.44 15.05
C PRO A 148 1.24 3.88 15.18
N VAL A 149 1.48 5.16 14.91
CA VAL A 149 2.81 5.76 15.09
C VAL A 149 2.79 6.59 16.36
N THR A 150 3.69 6.26 17.26
CA THR A 150 3.89 7.02 18.50
C THR A 150 5.26 7.68 18.47
N ASP A 151 5.33 8.90 18.97
CA ASP A 151 6.60 9.65 19.04
C ASP A 151 7.59 9.01 20.02
#